data_adf94f444e85e67a47601c6abf9f8698
#
_entry.id   adf94f444e85e67a47601c6abf9f8698
#
_cell.length_a   1.000
_cell.length_b   1.000
_cell.length_c   1.000
_cell.angle_alpha   90.00
_cell.angle_beta   90.00
_cell.angle_gamma   90.00
#
_symmetry.space_group_name_H-M   'P 1'
#
loop_
_entity.id
_entity.type
_entity.pdbx_description
1 polymer ?
#
loop_
_entity_poly.entity_id
_entity_poly.type
_entity_poly.pdbx_seq_one_letter_code
_entity_poly.pdbx_strand_id
1 'polypeptide(L)'
;KSVLGYVDTENYKYGELFNEINANSGGILFGIQGFGDYKDNQDIRNMAGIKAKMLYDKIPFVFEMIKEILITSVFDDEKRLYEIIARMKSRLQMGLAQAGHSTAVKRALSYFSANAYYQEQIAGVEFYKVIDGLESNFEAKKGELISNLKTLMKLIFREENLTVSCTADEEGCNLVEKELPSFKKCLFDEPAEDTVCTPIYEVKNEGFKTSGQVQYVATAGNFREQGFEYTGCLKILKVMLSYEYLWMNVRVKG
;
A
#
# COMPACT_ATOMS: atom_id res chain seq x y z
N LYS A 1 3.02 -5.15 -4.12
CA LYS A 1 3.71 -3.85 -4.27
C LYS A 1 5.21 -3.90 -3.99
N SER A 2 5.63 -4.65 -2.99
CA SER A 2 7.03 -4.66 -2.50
C SER A 2 7.96 -5.57 -3.29
N VAL A 3 7.44 -6.30 -4.27
CA VAL A 3 8.18 -7.22 -5.14
C VAL A 3 8.36 -6.60 -6.54
N LEU A 4 7.32 -5.91 -7.05
CA LEU A 4 7.35 -5.28 -8.38
C LEU A 4 8.47 -4.23 -8.47
N GLY A 5 9.29 -4.32 -9.51
CA GLY A 5 10.49 -3.50 -9.72
C GLY A 5 11.71 -3.91 -8.90
N TYR A 6 11.62 -4.99 -8.10
CA TYR A 6 12.73 -5.52 -7.30
C TYR A 6 13.10 -6.97 -7.66
N VAL A 7 12.43 -7.56 -8.62
CA VAL A 7 12.76 -8.84 -9.25
C VAL A 7 13.22 -8.59 -10.68
N ASP A 8 13.91 -9.57 -11.27
CA ASP A 8 14.28 -9.56 -12.67
C ASP A 8 13.02 -9.57 -13.55
N THR A 9 13.13 -9.06 -14.75
CA THR A 9 12.15 -9.21 -15.83
C THR A 9 12.79 -10.04 -16.94
N GLU A 10 12.04 -10.34 -18.01
CA GLU A 10 12.59 -11.07 -19.14
C GLU A 10 13.77 -10.34 -19.80
N ASN A 11 13.69 -9.00 -19.90
CA ASN A 11 14.67 -8.19 -20.61
C ASN A 11 15.71 -7.52 -19.74
N TYR A 12 15.46 -7.39 -18.42
CA TYR A 12 16.34 -6.65 -17.51
C TYR A 12 16.60 -7.42 -16.22
N LYS A 13 17.85 -7.37 -15.76
CA LYS A 13 18.15 -7.64 -14.35
C LYS A 13 17.60 -6.52 -13.48
N TYR A 14 17.14 -6.83 -12.26
CA TYR A 14 16.50 -5.82 -11.40
C TYR A 14 17.37 -4.58 -11.12
N GLY A 15 18.70 -4.75 -11.07
CA GLY A 15 19.62 -3.63 -10.89
C GLY A 15 19.73 -2.73 -12.12
N GLU A 16 19.72 -3.33 -13.33
CA GLU A 16 19.71 -2.61 -14.59
C GLU A 16 18.37 -1.88 -14.78
N LEU A 17 17.27 -2.59 -14.53
CA LEU A 17 15.91 -2.02 -14.57
C LEU A 17 15.79 -0.79 -13.66
N PHE A 18 16.30 -0.89 -12.43
CA PHE A 18 16.31 0.21 -11.48
C PHE A 18 17.12 1.40 -11.99
N ASN A 19 18.30 1.16 -12.56
CA ASN A 19 19.15 2.21 -13.10
C ASN A 19 18.52 2.89 -14.32
N GLU A 20 17.94 2.12 -15.24
CA GLU A 20 17.24 2.64 -16.43
C GLU A 20 16.04 3.53 -16.03
N ILE A 21 15.23 3.07 -15.09
CA ILE A 21 14.10 3.87 -14.60
C ILE A 21 14.58 5.18 -13.97
N ASN A 22 15.61 5.16 -13.13
CA ASN A 22 16.11 6.36 -12.47
C ASN A 22 16.84 7.33 -13.42
N ALA A 23 17.49 6.82 -14.46
CA ALA A 23 18.16 7.64 -15.45
C ALA A 23 17.16 8.39 -16.37
N ASN A 24 16.00 7.79 -16.62
CA ASN A 24 15.05 8.27 -17.62
C ASN A 24 13.73 8.79 -17.02
N SER A 25 13.54 8.75 -15.70
CA SER A 25 12.31 9.20 -15.05
C SER A 25 12.54 9.74 -13.66
N GLY A 26 11.53 10.37 -13.08
CA GLY A 26 11.48 10.70 -11.65
C GLY A 26 11.06 9.52 -10.77
N GLY A 27 11.11 8.29 -11.30
CA GLY A 27 10.77 7.04 -10.62
C GLY A 27 9.39 6.50 -10.96
N ILE A 28 9.26 5.17 -10.81
CA ILE A 28 8.00 4.42 -10.92
C ILE A 28 7.75 3.79 -9.54
N LEU A 29 6.61 4.10 -8.94
CA LEU A 29 6.25 3.68 -7.58
C LEU A 29 5.00 2.81 -7.60
N PHE A 30 5.08 1.65 -6.97
CA PHE A 30 3.97 0.73 -6.78
C PHE A 30 3.39 0.87 -5.37
N GLY A 31 2.10 1.10 -5.28
CA GLY A 31 1.40 1.31 -4.00
C GLY A 31 0.06 0.60 -3.95
N ILE A 32 -0.54 0.61 -2.77
CA ILE A 32 -1.92 0.22 -2.55
C ILE A 32 -2.57 1.37 -1.80
N GLN A 33 -3.73 1.81 -2.27
CA GLN A 33 -4.48 2.92 -1.69
C GLN A 33 -5.93 2.49 -1.44
N GLY A 34 -6.45 2.79 -0.25
CA GLY A 34 -7.87 2.68 0.05
C GLY A 34 -8.53 4.04 -0.13
N PHE A 35 -9.60 4.07 -0.88
CA PHE A 35 -10.48 5.23 -1.06
C PHE A 35 -11.79 4.95 -0.33
N GLY A 36 -12.10 5.74 0.69
CA GLY A 36 -13.36 5.63 1.42
C GLY A 36 -14.36 6.68 0.95
N ASP A 37 -15.63 6.33 0.94
CA ASP A 37 -16.70 7.32 0.80
C ASP A 37 -16.79 8.14 2.11
N TYR A 38 -16.94 9.46 1.98
CA TYR A 38 -17.05 10.31 3.15
C TYR A 38 -18.44 10.21 3.83
N LYS A 39 -19.46 9.73 3.11
CA LYS A 39 -20.82 9.52 3.63
C LYS A 39 -20.95 8.15 4.28
N ASP A 40 -20.33 7.14 3.66
CA ASP A 40 -20.32 5.77 4.18
C ASP A 40 -18.87 5.33 4.47
N ASN A 41 -18.53 5.24 5.74
CA ASN A 41 -17.20 4.84 6.18
C ASN A 41 -16.92 3.33 6.03
N GLN A 42 -17.91 2.56 5.65
CA GLN A 42 -17.77 1.12 5.35
C GLN A 42 -17.57 0.88 3.84
N ASP A 43 -17.96 1.83 2.99
CA ASP A 43 -17.70 1.75 1.55
C ASP A 43 -16.25 2.19 1.29
N ILE A 44 -15.39 1.21 1.01
CA ILE A 44 -13.99 1.43 0.65
C ILE A 44 -13.67 0.74 -0.67
N ARG A 45 -12.91 1.45 -1.52
CA ARG A 45 -12.33 0.89 -2.74
C ARG A 45 -10.82 0.81 -2.59
N ASN A 46 -10.31 -0.41 -2.63
CA ASN A 46 -8.88 -0.65 -2.55
C ASN A 46 -8.31 -0.78 -3.96
N MET A 47 -7.34 0.05 -4.30
CA MET A 47 -6.73 0.10 -5.63
C MET A 47 -5.23 -0.15 -5.56
N ALA A 48 -4.73 -1.01 -6.44
CA ALA A 48 -3.31 -1.07 -6.74
C ALA A 48 -2.95 0.13 -7.62
N GLY A 49 -2.02 0.95 -7.17
CA GLY A 49 -1.65 2.18 -7.84
C GLY A 49 -0.22 2.12 -8.37
N ILE A 50 -0.03 2.62 -9.58
CA ILE A 50 1.28 2.87 -10.16
C ILE A 50 1.38 4.38 -10.35
N LYS A 51 2.41 4.99 -9.78
CA LYS A 51 2.69 6.43 -9.93
C LYS A 51 4.02 6.60 -10.62
N ALA A 52 4.04 7.39 -11.66
CA ALA A 52 5.26 7.73 -12.37
C ALA A 52 5.36 9.25 -12.56
N LYS A 53 6.58 9.75 -12.59
CA LYS A 53 6.90 11.15 -12.90
C LYS A 53 7.97 11.16 -13.98
N MET A 54 7.71 11.87 -15.07
CA MET A 54 8.61 11.88 -16.22
C MET A 54 8.53 13.20 -17.00
N LEU A 55 9.52 13.43 -17.85
CA LEU A 55 9.47 14.46 -18.90
C LEU A 55 8.64 13.95 -20.08
N TYR A 56 8.17 14.84 -20.95
CA TYR A 56 7.28 14.49 -22.06
C TYR A 56 7.91 13.53 -23.07
N ASP A 57 9.18 13.74 -23.40
CA ASP A 57 9.97 12.85 -24.29
C ASP A 57 10.19 11.45 -23.70
N LYS A 58 9.96 11.26 -22.39
CA LYS A 58 10.12 10.00 -21.67
C LYS A 58 8.81 9.26 -21.40
N ILE A 59 7.67 9.81 -21.80
CA ILE A 59 6.37 9.16 -21.60
C ILE A 59 6.34 7.76 -22.22
N PRO A 60 6.73 7.54 -23.51
CA PRO A 60 6.75 6.21 -24.09
C PRO A 60 7.65 5.23 -23.32
N PHE A 61 8.85 5.67 -22.93
CA PHE A 61 9.77 4.86 -22.14
C PHE A 61 9.17 4.40 -20.83
N VAL A 62 8.50 5.30 -20.10
CA VAL A 62 7.88 4.94 -18.80
C VAL A 62 6.75 3.94 -18.97
N PHE A 63 5.93 4.09 -20.00
CA PHE A 63 4.90 3.10 -20.33
C PHE A 63 5.49 1.73 -20.65
N GLU A 64 6.59 1.67 -21.41
CA GLU A 64 7.30 0.41 -21.70
C GLU A 64 7.89 -0.21 -20.42
N MET A 65 8.47 0.59 -19.51
CA MET A 65 8.99 0.06 -18.24
C MET A 65 7.88 -0.44 -17.30
N ILE A 66 6.74 0.24 -17.25
CA ILE A 66 5.59 -0.25 -16.49
C ILE A 66 5.09 -1.57 -17.07
N LYS A 67 4.93 -1.65 -18.39
CA LYS A 67 4.55 -2.88 -19.09
C LYS A 67 5.54 -4.01 -18.83
N GLU A 68 6.84 -3.75 -18.96
CA GLU A 68 7.90 -4.72 -18.66
C GLU A 68 7.73 -5.28 -17.24
N ILE A 69 7.56 -4.43 -16.23
CA ILE A 69 7.39 -4.86 -14.85
C ILE A 69 6.10 -5.65 -14.64
N LEU A 70 4.99 -5.25 -15.28
CA LEU A 70 3.70 -5.91 -15.06
C LEU A 70 3.59 -7.27 -15.75
N ILE A 71 4.16 -7.41 -16.94
CA ILE A 71 3.93 -8.57 -17.80
C ILE A 71 5.07 -9.58 -17.71
N THR A 72 6.32 -9.12 -17.55
CA THR A 72 7.50 -9.97 -17.69
C THR A 72 8.28 -10.19 -16.37
N SER A 73 7.76 -9.73 -15.23
CA SER A 73 8.41 -9.97 -13.93
C SER A 73 8.58 -11.46 -13.62
N VAL A 74 9.80 -11.87 -13.29
CA VAL A 74 10.17 -13.24 -12.96
C VAL A 74 10.07 -13.46 -11.46
N PHE A 75 9.06 -14.21 -11.01
CA PHE A 75 8.86 -14.53 -9.59
C PHE A 75 9.51 -15.85 -9.17
N ASP A 76 10.11 -16.60 -10.09
CA ASP A 76 10.67 -17.93 -9.82
C ASP A 76 12.09 -17.88 -9.20
N ASP A 77 12.71 -16.71 -9.07
CA ASP A 77 13.97 -16.55 -8.35
C ASP A 77 13.72 -16.57 -6.84
N GLU A 78 13.75 -17.80 -6.28
CA GLU A 78 13.50 -18.06 -4.86
C GLU A 78 14.46 -17.31 -3.94
N LYS A 79 15.76 -17.24 -4.32
CA LYS A 79 16.76 -16.51 -3.54
C LYS A 79 16.41 -15.03 -3.46
N ARG A 80 16.05 -14.44 -4.58
CA ARG A 80 15.68 -13.04 -4.65
C ARG A 80 14.40 -12.74 -3.87
N LEU A 81 13.41 -13.61 -3.96
CA LEU A 81 12.19 -13.48 -3.16
C LEU A 81 12.48 -13.54 -1.67
N TYR A 82 13.32 -14.46 -1.23
CA TYR A 82 13.73 -14.55 0.18
C TYR A 82 14.42 -13.27 0.66
N GLU A 83 15.37 -12.74 -0.12
CA GLU A 83 16.03 -11.46 0.18
C GLU A 83 15.04 -10.29 0.35
N ILE A 84 14.04 -10.22 -0.53
CA ILE A 84 12.98 -9.18 -0.46
C ILE A 84 12.15 -9.36 0.81
N ILE A 85 11.74 -10.59 1.16
CA ILE A 85 10.94 -10.89 2.35
C ILE A 85 11.72 -10.58 3.62
N ALA A 86 12.97 -11.01 3.74
CA ALA A 86 13.83 -10.75 4.89
C ALA A 86 14.07 -9.25 5.11
N ARG A 87 14.32 -8.50 4.03
CA ARG A 87 14.43 -7.03 4.08
C ARG A 87 13.13 -6.38 4.51
N MET A 88 12.00 -6.87 4.00
CA MET A 88 10.67 -6.36 4.34
C MET A 88 10.35 -6.60 5.81
N LYS A 89 10.62 -7.81 6.35
CA LYS A 89 10.49 -8.15 7.77
C LYS A 89 11.28 -7.16 8.64
N SER A 90 12.57 -6.99 8.36
CA SER A 90 13.45 -6.10 9.12
C SER A 90 12.94 -4.64 9.12
N ARG A 91 12.50 -4.15 7.96
CA ARG A 91 11.92 -2.80 7.82
C ARG A 91 10.63 -2.63 8.61
N LEU A 92 9.73 -3.62 8.54
CA LEU A 92 8.47 -3.60 9.29
C LEU A 92 8.73 -3.62 10.79
N GLN A 93 9.59 -4.52 11.26
CA GLN A 93 9.94 -4.64 12.67
C GLN A 93 10.51 -3.32 13.23
N MET A 94 11.43 -2.70 12.50
CA MET A 94 12.00 -1.41 12.86
C MET A 94 10.92 -0.30 12.85
N GLY A 95 10.09 -0.23 11.82
CA GLY A 95 9.03 0.77 11.69
C GLY A 95 7.96 0.67 12.79
N LEU A 96 7.53 -0.55 13.12
CA LEU A 96 6.57 -0.78 14.19
C LEU A 96 7.10 -0.36 15.57
N ALA A 97 8.40 -0.61 15.83
CA ALA A 97 9.03 -0.23 17.08
C ALA A 97 9.29 1.29 17.17
N GLN A 98 9.83 1.90 16.12
CA GLN A 98 10.15 3.34 16.10
C GLN A 98 8.91 4.23 16.14
N ALA A 99 7.81 3.80 15.52
CA ALA A 99 6.55 4.53 15.48
C ALA A 99 5.46 3.88 16.34
N GLY A 100 5.80 3.38 17.52
CA GLY A 100 4.90 2.61 18.39
C GLY A 100 3.58 3.32 18.70
N HIS A 101 3.60 4.65 18.92
CA HIS A 101 2.38 5.45 19.09
C HIS A 101 1.45 5.37 17.86
N SER A 102 2.00 5.49 16.67
CA SER A 102 1.25 5.39 15.42
C SER A 102 0.75 3.98 15.15
N THR A 103 1.55 2.97 15.50
CA THR A 103 1.19 1.56 15.41
C THR A 103 0.01 1.24 16.33
N ALA A 104 0.06 1.68 17.59
CA ALA A 104 -1.02 1.50 18.55
C ALA A 104 -2.34 2.15 18.10
N VAL A 105 -2.27 3.39 17.59
CA VAL A 105 -3.45 4.10 17.06
C VAL A 105 -4.04 3.37 15.85
N LYS A 106 -3.23 2.99 14.86
CA LYS A 106 -3.71 2.27 13.66
C LYS A 106 -4.34 0.94 14.03
N ARG A 107 -3.73 0.21 14.98
CA ARG A 107 -4.27 -1.04 15.48
C ARG A 107 -5.62 -0.85 16.14
N ALA A 108 -5.77 0.12 17.03
CA ALA A 108 -7.05 0.43 17.68
C ALA A 108 -8.14 0.84 16.68
N LEU A 109 -7.81 1.63 15.64
CA LEU A 109 -8.74 2.00 14.59
C LEU A 109 -9.20 0.81 13.73
N SER A 110 -8.37 -0.21 13.58
CA SER A 110 -8.69 -1.38 12.75
C SER A 110 -9.84 -2.24 13.32
N TYR A 111 -10.25 -2.02 14.55
CA TYR A 111 -11.34 -2.76 15.19
C TYR A 111 -12.74 -2.30 14.78
N PHE A 112 -12.87 -1.15 14.11
CA PHE A 112 -14.19 -0.60 13.74
C PHE A 112 -14.19 0.21 12.43
N SER A 113 -13.06 0.33 11.74
CA SER A 113 -12.97 1.06 10.47
C SER A 113 -12.50 0.14 9.36
N ALA A 114 -13.29 0.02 8.28
CA ALA A 114 -12.97 -0.79 7.12
C ALA A 114 -11.61 -0.43 6.51
N ASN A 115 -11.35 0.87 6.33
CA ASN A 115 -10.07 1.34 5.79
C ASN A 115 -8.90 1.02 6.72
N ALA A 116 -9.05 1.24 8.04
CA ALA A 116 -7.99 0.94 8.99
C ALA A 116 -7.74 -0.57 9.12
N TYR A 117 -8.78 -1.41 9.07
CA TYR A 117 -8.66 -2.86 9.00
C TYR A 117 -7.83 -3.29 7.78
N TYR A 118 -8.16 -2.77 6.61
CA TYR A 118 -7.42 -3.08 5.39
C TYR A 118 -5.97 -2.61 5.47
N GLN A 119 -5.72 -1.41 5.98
CA GLN A 119 -4.35 -0.90 6.17
C GLN A 119 -3.55 -1.77 7.14
N GLU A 120 -4.19 -2.33 8.17
CA GLU A 120 -3.57 -3.27 9.10
C GLU A 120 -3.13 -4.56 8.39
N GLN A 121 -3.95 -5.08 7.46
CA GLN A 121 -3.66 -6.28 6.68
C GLN A 121 -2.50 -6.09 5.67
N ILE A 122 -2.23 -4.87 5.20
CA ILE A 122 -1.23 -4.61 4.15
C ILE A 122 0.02 -3.87 4.62
N ALA A 123 0.03 -3.35 5.86
CA ALA A 123 1.14 -2.54 6.38
C ALA A 123 1.26 -2.53 7.91
N GLY A 124 0.33 -3.14 8.66
CA GLY A 124 0.30 -3.14 10.11
C GLY A 124 0.93 -4.37 10.75
N VAL A 125 0.51 -4.63 12.00
CA VAL A 125 1.00 -5.77 12.79
C VAL A 125 0.61 -7.11 12.17
N GLU A 126 -0.61 -7.23 11.62
CA GLU A 126 -1.03 -8.47 10.95
C GLU A 126 -0.19 -8.73 9.71
N PHE A 127 0.14 -7.69 8.93
CA PHE A 127 1.05 -7.84 7.81
C PHE A 127 2.45 -8.30 8.26
N TYR A 128 2.96 -7.73 9.37
CA TYR A 128 4.23 -8.17 9.93
C TYR A 128 4.22 -9.66 10.30
N LYS A 129 3.14 -10.14 10.97
CA LYS A 129 3.01 -11.57 11.32
C LYS A 129 3.03 -12.47 10.09
N VAL A 130 2.36 -12.07 9.01
CA VAL A 130 2.39 -12.82 7.73
C VAL A 130 3.79 -12.88 7.15
N ILE A 131 4.50 -11.74 7.11
CA ILE A 131 5.88 -11.67 6.58
C ILE A 131 6.86 -12.46 7.45
N ASP A 132 6.73 -12.38 8.77
CA ASP A 132 7.53 -13.16 9.72
C ASP A 132 7.32 -14.68 9.53
N GLY A 133 6.06 -15.10 9.40
CA GLY A 133 5.70 -16.50 9.13
C GLY A 133 6.15 -17.01 7.75
N LEU A 134 6.17 -16.13 6.74
CA LEU A 134 6.70 -16.45 5.41
C LEU A 134 8.22 -16.62 5.44
N GLU A 135 8.93 -15.71 6.10
CA GLU A 135 10.40 -15.79 6.20
C GLU A 135 10.84 -17.01 6.99
N SER A 136 10.22 -17.27 8.15
CA SER A 136 10.55 -18.40 9.02
C SER A 136 10.25 -19.78 8.40
N ASN A 137 9.32 -19.87 7.45
CA ASN A 137 8.90 -21.11 6.79
C ASN A 137 9.03 -21.01 5.26
N PHE A 138 10.01 -20.27 4.78
CA PHE A 138 10.12 -19.92 3.37
C PHE A 138 10.16 -21.15 2.46
N GLU A 139 10.98 -22.16 2.77
CA GLU A 139 11.11 -23.37 1.95
C GLU A 139 9.79 -24.12 1.77
N ALA A 140 8.94 -24.14 2.79
CA ALA A 140 7.63 -24.81 2.71
C ALA A 140 6.59 -23.97 1.98
N LYS A 141 6.72 -22.63 1.98
CA LYS A 141 5.70 -21.70 1.46
C LYS A 141 6.05 -21.02 0.15
N LYS A 142 7.29 -21.14 -0.33
CA LYS A 142 7.76 -20.44 -1.53
C LYS A 142 6.94 -20.74 -2.78
N GLY A 143 6.56 -22.01 -3.00
CA GLY A 143 5.74 -22.41 -4.16
C GLY A 143 4.35 -21.78 -4.15
N GLU A 144 3.68 -21.79 -3.01
CA GLU A 144 2.39 -21.12 -2.82
C GLU A 144 2.51 -19.61 -3.03
N LEU A 145 3.55 -18.99 -2.46
CA LEU A 145 3.81 -17.56 -2.62
C LEU A 145 4.00 -17.17 -4.09
N ILE A 146 4.80 -17.92 -4.85
CA ILE A 146 5.04 -17.67 -6.27
C ILE A 146 3.74 -17.79 -7.06
N SER A 147 2.96 -18.85 -6.81
CA SER A 147 1.66 -19.07 -7.46
C SER A 147 0.70 -17.91 -7.17
N ASN A 148 0.60 -17.50 -5.89
CA ASN A 148 -0.26 -16.39 -5.47
C ASN A 148 0.17 -15.06 -6.08
N LEU A 149 1.47 -14.79 -6.20
CA LEU A 149 1.96 -13.58 -6.87
C LEU A 149 1.57 -13.55 -8.34
N LYS A 150 1.77 -14.66 -9.08
CA LYS A 150 1.37 -14.77 -10.48
C LYS A 150 -0.14 -14.59 -10.67
N THR A 151 -0.94 -15.20 -9.81
CA THR A 151 -2.41 -15.06 -9.81
C THR A 151 -2.83 -13.62 -9.53
N LEU A 152 -2.24 -12.97 -8.53
CA LEU A 152 -2.55 -11.57 -8.20
C LEU A 152 -2.24 -10.60 -9.34
N MET A 153 -1.14 -10.82 -10.09
CA MET A 153 -0.83 -10.00 -11.26
C MET A 153 -1.97 -10.04 -12.29
N LYS A 154 -2.47 -11.23 -12.60
CA LYS A 154 -3.55 -11.43 -13.55
C LYS A 154 -4.90 -10.85 -13.08
N LEU A 155 -5.20 -10.99 -11.80
CA LEU A 155 -6.46 -10.48 -11.23
C LEU A 155 -6.50 -8.95 -11.10
N ILE A 156 -5.36 -8.33 -10.80
CA ILE A 156 -5.32 -6.87 -10.52
C ILE A 156 -5.13 -6.07 -11.81
N PHE A 157 -4.19 -6.47 -12.67
CA PHE A 157 -3.78 -5.66 -13.82
C PHE A 157 -4.54 -6.03 -15.08
N ARG A 158 -5.86 -5.77 -15.08
CA ARG A 158 -6.80 -6.02 -16.18
C ARG A 158 -7.25 -4.70 -16.78
N GLU A 159 -7.62 -4.71 -18.07
CA GLU A 159 -8.11 -3.51 -18.76
C GLU A 159 -9.32 -2.88 -18.08
N GLU A 160 -10.28 -3.70 -17.65
CA GLU A 160 -11.52 -3.25 -17.01
C GLU A 160 -11.29 -2.57 -15.64
N ASN A 161 -10.18 -2.89 -14.96
CA ASN A 161 -9.79 -2.31 -13.68
C ASN A 161 -8.97 -1.02 -13.84
N LEU A 162 -8.60 -0.63 -15.08
CA LEU A 162 -7.69 0.47 -15.32
C LEU A 162 -8.38 1.82 -15.18
N THR A 163 -7.91 2.61 -14.24
CA THR A 163 -8.21 4.05 -14.14
C THR A 163 -6.92 4.84 -14.27
N VAL A 164 -6.86 5.78 -15.19
CA VAL A 164 -5.69 6.63 -15.43
C VAL A 164 -5.99 8.05 -15.01
N SER A 165 -5.05 8.66 -14.26
CA SER A 165 -5.09 10.08 -13.90
C SER A 165 -3.79 10.72 -14.35
N CYS A 166 -3.89 11.78 -15.11
CA CYS A 166 -2.77 12.57 -15.59
C CYS A 166 -2.82 13.99 -15.00
N THR A 167 -1.67 14.51 -14.61
CA THR A 167 -1.53 15.91 -14.19
C THR A 167 -0.40 16.51 -15.01
N ALA A 168 -0.75 17.23 -16.06
CA ALA A 168 0.14 17.91 -17.01
C ALA A 168 -0.65 19.03 -17.70
N ASP A 169 0.00 19.75 -18.61
CA ASP A 169 -0.72 20.58 -19.58
C ASP A 169 -1.37 19.72 -20.69
N GLU A 170 -2.01 20.36 -21.65
CA GLU A 170 -2.74 19.69 -22.73
C GLU A 170 -1.80 18.81 -23.59
N GLU A 171 -0.56 19.28 -23.86
CA GLU A 171 0.41 18.50 -24.62
C GLU A 171 0.78 17.22 -23.90
N GLY A 172 1.10 17.29 -22.61
CA GLY A 172 1.47 16.15 -21.80
C GLY A 172 0.30 15.15 -21.66
N CYS A 173 -0.93 15.61 -21.47
CA CYS A 173 -2.10 14.75 -21.41
C CYS A 173 -2.34 14.03 -22.76
N ASN A 174 -2.22 14.71 -23.88
CA ASN A 174 -2.36 14.12 -25.22
C ASN A 174 -1.30 13.04 -25.49
N LEU A 175 -0.05 13.26 -25.03
CA LEU A 175 0.99 12.24 -25.13
C LEU A 175 0.68 10.99 -24.32
N VAL A 176 0.17 11.14 -23.10
CA VAL A 176 -0.28 10.01 -22.28
C VAL A 176 -1.45 9.27 -22.95
N GLU A 177 -2.46 9.99 -23.45
CA GLU A 177 -3.61 9.39 -24.13
C GLU A 177 -3.19 8.57 -25.35
N LYS A 178 -2.15 8.98 -26.07
CA LYS A 178 -1.62 8.28 -27.24
C LYS A 178 -1.04 6.90 -26.87
N GLU A 179 -0.43 6.76 -25.70
CA GLU A 179 0.17 5.49 -25.25
C GLU A 179 -0.87 4.52 -24.68
N LEU A 180 -2.01 5.01 -24.17
CA LEU A 180 -3.02 4.18 -23.49
C LEU A 180 -3.55 3.00 -24.30
N PRO A 181 -3.91 3.11 -25.60
CA PRO A 181 -4.45 1.98 -26.36
C PRO A 181 -3.46 0.81 -26.47
N SER A 182 -2.17 1.11 -26.64
CA SER A 182 -1.11 0.11 -26.66
C SER A 182 -0.91 -0.54 -25.29
N PHE A 183 -0.93 0.27 -24.23
CA PHE A 183 -0.78 -0.20 -22.86
C PHE A 183 -1.94 -1.11 -22.42
N LYS A 184 -3.18 -0.72 -22.70
CA LYS A 184 -4.38 -1.52 -22.38
C LYS A 184 -4.31 -2.92 -22.96
N LYS A 185 -3.92 -3.04 -24.24
CA LYS A 185 -3.79 -4.34 -24.93
C LYS A 185 -2.77 -5.29 -24.31
N CYS A 186 -1.87 -4.79 -23.47
CA CYS A 186 -0.86 -5.61 -22.80
C CYS A 186 -1.35 -6.14 -21.43
N LEU A 187 -2.45 -5.60 -20.90
CA LEU A 187 -3.01 -6.03 -19.63
C LEU A 187 -3.70 -7.39 -19.78
N PHE A 188 -3.91 -8.05 -18.66
CA PHE A 188 -4.54 -9.36 -18.63
C PHE A 188 -6.05 -9.26 -18.92
N ASP A 189 -6.58 -10.25 -19.64
CA ASP A 189 -7.99 -10.34 -20.05
C ASP A 189 -8.67 -11.59 -19.45
N GLU A 190 -8.13 -12.14 -18.39
CA GLU A 190 -8.72 -13.30 -17.72
C GLU A 190 -9.95 -12.87 -16.92
N PRO A 191 -11.13 -13.53 -17.09
CA PRO A 191 -12.30 -13.21 -16.30
C PRO A 191 -12.02 -13.48 -14.82
N ALA A 192 -12.44 -12.57 -13.96
CA ALA A 192 -12.39 -12.78 -12.52
C ALA A 192 -13.78 -12.56 -11.92
N GLU A 193 -14.11 -13.40 -10.94
CA GLU A 193 -15.31 -13.18 -10.14
C GLU A 193 -15.06 -12.05 -9.16
N ASP A 194 -16.03 -11.14 -9.05
CA ASP A 194 -16.00 -10.09 -8.04
C ASP A 194 -16.15 -10.72 -6.66
N THR A 195 -15.07 -10.75 -5.92
CA THR A 195 -15.09 -11.22 -4.54
C THR A 195 -15.19 -10.02 -3.59
N VAL A 196 -16.32 -9.88 -2.93
CA VAL A 196 -16.49 -8.88 -1.87
C VAL A 196 -15.91 -9.45 -0.58
N CYS A 197 -14.80 -8.89 -0.12
CA CYS A 197 -14.25 -9.20 1.19
C CYS A 197 -14.88 -8.27 2.23
N THR A 198 -15.81 -8.81 3.02
CA THR A 198 -16.38 -8.07 4.14
C THR A 198 -15.45 -8.17 5.35
N PRO A 199 -14.93 -7.06 5.88
CA PRO A 199 -14.12 -7.08 7.07
C PRO A 199 -14.90 -7.60 8.27
N ILE A 200 -14.31 -8.51 9.03
CA ILE A 200 -14.84 -8.95 10.32
C ILE A 200 -14.15 -8.13 11.41
N TYR A 201 -14.90 -7.28 12.08
CA TYR A 201 -14.40 -6.46 13.17
C TYR A 201 -14.50 -7.21 14.50
N GLU A 202 -13.41 -7.19 15.23
CA GLU A 202 -13.37 -7.73 16.58
C GLU A 202 -12.61 -6.73 17.46
N VAL A 203 -13.30 -6.15 18.42
CA VAL A 203 -12.68 -5.27 19.41
C VAL A 203 -11.81 -6.10 20.35
N LYS A 204 -10.53 -5.76 20.44
CA LYS A 204 -9.54 -6.45 21.25
C LYS A 204 -8.85 -5.51 22.23
N ASN A 205 -8.65 -6.01 23.46
CA ASN A 205 -7.71 -5.42 24.40
C ASN A 205 -6.39 -6.16 24.24
N GLU A 206 -5.47 -5.57 23.49
CA GLU A 206 -4.20 -6.20 23.13
C GLU A 206 -3.01 -5.42 23.68
N GLY A 207 -1.95 -6.14 24.00
CA GLY A 207 -0.64 -5.59 24.32
C GLY A 207 0.45 -6.27 23.50
N PHE A 208 1.29 -5.49 22.84
CA PHE A 208 2.45 -6.00 22.10
C PHE A 208 3.73 -5.71 22.87
N LYS A 209 4.50 -6.78 23.17
CA LYS A 209 5.79 -6.65 23.83
C LYS A 209 6.86 -6.28 22.80
N THR A 210 7.66 -5.29 23.10
CA THR A 210 8.81 -4.87 22.31
C THR A 210 10.05 -4.76 23.21
N SER A 211 11.23 -4.65 22.62
CA SER A 211 12.47 -4.38 23.35
C SER A 211 12.60 -2.90 23.78
N GLY A 212 11.64 -2.06 23.45
CA GLY A 212 11.65 -0.63 23.81
C GLY A 212 11.39 -0.42 25.30
N GLN A 213 11.97 0.67 25.84
CA GLN A 213 11.76 1.09 27.23
C GLN A 213 10.56 2.01 27.42
N VAL A 214 9.86 2.34 26.33
CA VAL A 214 8.72 3.26 26.31
C VAL A 214 7.44 2.49 26.00
N GLN A 215 6.40 2.79 26.78
CA GLN A 215 5.06 2.25 26.54
C GLN A 215 4.24 3.24 25.73
N TYR A 216 3.53 2.73 24.72
CA TYR A 216 2.57 3.49 23.93
C TYR A 216 1.18 2.92 24.15
N VAL A 217 0.27 3.77 24.60
CA VAL A 217 -1.15 3.42 24.82
C VAL A 217 -2.00 4.26 23.88
N ALA A 218 -2.95 3.61 23.19
CA ALA A 218 -3.91 4.28 22.34
C ALA A 218 -5.33 3.82 22.66
N THR A 219 -6.24 4.76 22.62
CA THR A 219 -7.68 4.52 22.68
C THR A 219 -8.31 5.15 21.46
N ALA A 220 -9.22 4.44 20.81
CA ALA A 220 -9.92 4.92 19.64
C ALA A 220 -11.42 4.56 19.74
N GLY A 221 -12.26 5.32 19.05
CA GLY A 221 -13.69 5.09 18.98
C GLY A 221 -14.29 5.73 17.74
N ASN A 222 -15.46 5.24 17.32
CA ASN A 222 -16.21 5.79 16.21
C ASN A 222 -17.39 6.63 16.73
N PHE A 223 -17.26 7.94 16.72
CA PHE A 223 -18.31 8.84 17.21
C PHE A 223 -19.61 8.79 16.38
N ARG A 224 -19.54 8.33 15.11
CA ARG A 224 -20.74 8.15 14.28
C ARG A 224 -21.66 7.05 14.82
N GLU A 225 -21.13 6.03 15.44
CA GLU A 225 -21.89 4.97 16.10
C GLU A 225 -22.70 5.50 17.29
N GLN A 226 -22.31 6.66 17.80
CA GLN A 226 -23.03 7.39 18.85
C GLN A 226 -24.02 8.42 18.32
N GLY A 227 -24.27 8.44 17.00
CA GLY A 227 -25.20 9.36 16.34
C GLY A 227 -24.63 10.75 16.02
N PHE A 228 -23.32 10.97 16.18
CA PHE A 228 -22.70 12.25 15.81
C PHE A 228 -22.30 12.28 14.35
N GLU A 229 -22.56 13.40 13.70
CA GLU A 229 -22.17 13.63 12.30
C GLU A 229 -20.76 14.20 12.18
N TYR A 230 -20.06 13.82 11.10
CA TYR A 230 -18.79 14.45 10.76
C TYR A 230 -19.04 15.80 10.09
N THR A 231 -18.49 16.85 10.68
CA THR A 231 -18.54 18.20 10.12
C THR A 231 -17.15 18.83 10.06
N GLY A 232 -16.96 19.85 9.21
CA GLY A 232 -15.71 20.60 9.14
C GLY A 232 -15.30 21.25 10.47
N CYS A 233 -16.25 21.53 11.37
CA CYS A 233 -16.00 22.04 12.70
C CYS A 233 -15.11 21.12 13.55
N LEU A 234 -15.16 19.77 13.32
CA LEU A 234 -14.31 18.83 14.02
C LEU A 234 -12.83 19.01 13.68
N LYS A 235 -12.51 19.50 12.48
CA LYS A 235 -11.12 19.84 12.13
C LYS A 235 -10.62 21.04 12.92
N ILE A 236 -11.47 22.06 13.10
CA ILE A 236 -11.16 23.24 13.92
C ILE A 236 -11.01 22.82 15.39
N LEU A 237 -11.97 22.04 15.90
CA LEU A 237 -11.91 21.50 17.26
C LEU A 237 -10.62 20.70 17.50
N LYS A 238 -10.18 19.88 16.55
CA LYS A 238 -8.91 19.15 16.63
C LYS A 238 -7.73 20.10 16.83
N VAL A 239 -7.68 21.20 16.09
CA VAL A 239 -6.59 22.20 16.21
C VAL A 239 -6.62 22.85 17.59
N MET A 240 -7.79 23.31 18.04
CA MET A 240 -7.97 23.93 19.36
C MET A 240 -7.57 22.98 20.50
N LEU A 241 -8.07 21.74 20.46
CA LEU A 241 -7.73 20.73 21.47
C LEU A 241 -6.24 20.38 21.47
N SER A 242 -5.61 20.29 20.30
CA SER A 242 -4.21 19.92 20.21
C SER A 242 -3.27 20.97 20.77
N TYR A 243 -3.47 22.25 20.46
CA TYR A 243 -2.56 23.33 20.87
C TYR A 243 -2.98 23.97 22.19
N GLU A 244 -4.20 24.49 22.28
CA GLU A 244 -4.63 25.27 23.40
C GLU A 244 -4.89 24.43 24.66
N TYR A 245 -5.32 23.19 24.51
CA TYR A 245 -5.66 22.34 25.62
C TYR A 245 -4.62 21.26 25.90
N LEU A 246 -4.43 20.30 24.97
CA LEU A 246 -3.57 19.15 25.21
C LEU A 246 -2.10 19.54 25.35
N TRP A 247 -1.58 20.33 24.42
CA TRP A 247 -0.18 20.76 24.49
C TRP A 247 0.11 21.56 25.75
N MET A 248 -0.73 22.54 26.03
CA MET A 248 -0.53 23.40 27.21
C MET A 248 -0.66 22.65 28.53
N ASN A 249 -1.62 21.76 28.67
CA ASN A 249 -1.87 21.09 29.95
C ASN A 249 -1.07 19.81 30.16
N VAL A 250 -0.71 19.11 29.10
CA VAL A 250 0.00 17.81 29.16
C VAL A 250 1.51 17.99 28.98
N ARG A 251 1.91 18.90 28.09
CA ARG A 251 3.33 19.05 27.73
C ARG A 251 4.04 20.22 28.39
N VAL A 252 3.35 21.36 28.52
CA VAL A 252 3.97 22.58 29.07
C VAL A 252 3.85 22.65 30.59
N LYS A 253 2.69 22.32 31.12
CA LYS A 253 2.45 22.35 32.59
C LYS A 253 2.86 21.05 33.29
N GLY A 254 3.20 19.99 32.56
CA GLY A 254 3.61 18.69 33.10
C GLY A 254 2.43 17.80 33.32
#